data_974445a1b90feda25e0111f88b7cbe11
#
_entry.id   974445a1b90feda25e0111f88b7cbe11
#
_cell.length_a   1.000
_cell.length_b   1.000
_cell.length_c   1.000
_cell.angle_alpha   90.00
_cell.angle_beta   90.00
_cell.angle_gamma   90.00
#
_symmetry.space_group_name_H-M   'P 1'
#
loop_
_entity.id
_entity.type
_entity.pdbx_description
1 polymer ?
#
loop_
_entity_poly.entity_id
_entity_poly.type
_entity_poly.pdbx_seq_one_letter_code
_entity_poly.pdbx_strand_id
1 'polypeptide(L)'
;SEVAKAQPGDVAAMFFTSGTTGNPKGVVHTHSTLLDRASAGAEFDKLTSSEEVLAYLPPAWIGQNIFSYAQWLACGYVVNCPESASTVTIDLKEVGPTYYFAPPRIFEGLLTSVMIRMEDAGTIKRAMFHACMSVAKRVGPALMDGEPVGTLDRIKYALGNLLVYGPLRNNLGFSRVRVAYTAGEAIGPDLFTFYRSIGINLKQLYGSTETAVFVCLQPDNQARADTVGVPIRGVEIKVADNGEILVKSAGLLKEYYKNPKATAEVLTADGWYHTSDAGFLDAHGHLKIIDRVKDVGRIKGGANDGAMFAPKYVENKLKFFPHIKEVVALGDGREKVCVMVNIDFDAVGNWAERRNLPYAGYTDLAQKPEVYELIRDCVEKVNADLSRDELLAGSQ
;
A
#
# COMPACT_ATOMS: atom_id res chain seq x y z
N SER A 1 15.86 -39.50 -9.92
CA SER A 1 14.96 -38.57 -10.66
C SER A 1 15.67 -37.28 -10.93
N GLU A 2 15.28 -36.51 -11.92
CA GLU A 2 15.85 -35.18 -12.20
C GLU A 2 15.65 -34.23 -11.03
N VAL A 3 14.55 -34.36 -10.30
CA VAL A 3 14.25 -33.58 -9.09
C VAL A 3 15.33 -33.76 -8.02
N ALA A 4 15.90 -34.97 -7.89
CA ALA A 4 16.96 -35.24 -6.92
C ALA A 4 18.32 -34.60 -7.27
N LYS A 5 18.47 -34.05 -8.48
CA LYS A 5 19.69 -33.35 -8.92
C LYS A 5 19.63 -31.85 -8.64
N ALA A 6 18.45 -31.30 -8.42
CA ALA A 6 18.28 -29.87 -8.16
C ALA A 6 19.01 -29.43 -6.88
N GLN A 7 19.73 -28.32 -6.97
CA GLN A 7 20.46 -27.71 -5.87
C GLN A 7 19.79 -26.41 -5.42
N PRO A 8 19.90 -26.01 -4.15
CA PRO A 8 19.33 -24.75 -3.65
C PRO A 8 19.76 -23.51 -4.45
N GLY A 9 20.98 -23.52 -5.00
CA GLY A 9 21.54 -22.42 -5.81
C GLY A 9 21.19 -22.44 -7.30
N ASP A 10 20.42 -23.47 -7.75
CA ASP A 10 19.97 -23.52 -9.14
C ASP A 10 18.92 -22.43 -9.40
N VAL A 11 18.86 -21.96 -10.64
CA VAL A 11 17.89 -20.96 -11.07
C VAL A 11 16.48 -21.56 -11.02
N ALA A 12 15.65 -20.98 -10.17
CA ALA A 12 14.24 -21.40 -10.05
C ALA A 12 13.32 -20.59 -10.98
N ALA A 13 13.55 -19.29 -11.08
CA ALA A 13 12.73 -18.39 -11.87
C ALA A 13 13.49 -17.16 -12.35
N MET A 14 12.98 -16.57 -13.43
CA MET A 14 13.43 -15.27 -13.93
C MET A 14 12.22 -14.38 -14.14
N PHE A 15 12.25 -13.19 -13.50
CA PHE A 15 11.18 -12.21 -13.58
C PHE A 15 11.66 -10.96 -14.30
N PHE A 16 10.91 -10.49 -15.28
CA PHE A 16 11.25 -9.28 -16.00
C PHE A 16 10.59 -8.06 -15.37
N THR A 17 11.41 -7.07 -15.03
CA THR A 17 10.96 -5.78 -14.51
C THR A 17 11.08 -4.71 -15.57
N SER A 18 10.17 -3.75 -15.57
CA SER A 18 10.16 -2.64 -16.53
C SER A 18 11.27 -1.61 -16.33
N GLY A 19 12.21 -1.83 -15.43
CA GLY A 19 13.39 -0.99 -15.16
C GLY A 19 13.17 0.51 -15.35
N THR A 20 13.65 1.34 -14.49
CA THR A 20 13.58 2.81 -14.61
C THR A 20 14.37 3.38 -15.81
N THR A 21 15.12 2.55 -16.51
CA THR A 21 16.02 2.91 -17.61
C THR A 21 15.55 2.47 -19.00
N GLY A 22 14.29 2.01 -19.13
CA GLY A 22 13.63 1.74 -20.41
C GLY A 22 13.65 0.29 -20.88
N ASN A 23 14.72 -0.47 -20.73
CA ASN A 23 14.76 -1.88 -21.12
C ASN A 23 14.47 -2.80 -19.94
N PRO A 24 13.57 -3.81 -20.10
CA PRO A 24 13.30 -4.78 -19.05
C PRO A 24 14.56 -5.54 -18.63
N LYS A 25 14.75 -5.71 -17.31
CA LYS A 25 15.85 -6.51 -16.75
C LYS A 25 15.29 -7.84 -16.24
N GLY A 26 15.94 -8.95 -16.57
CA GLY A 26 15.60 -10.27 -16.06
C GLY A 26 16.22 -10.48 -14.68
N VAL A 27 15.41 -10.43 -13.64
CA VAL A 27 15.82 -10.70 -12.25
C VAL A 27 15.87 -12.20 -12.04
N VAL A 28 17.03 -12.75 -11.73
CA VAL A 28 17.25 -14.18 -11.52
C VAL A 28 17.12 -14.54 -10.05
N HIS A 29 16.21 -15.47 -9.75
CA HIS A 29 16.06 -16.07 -8.42
C HIS A 29 16.41 -17.56 -8.42
N THR A 30 17.03 -18.02 -7.33
CA THR A 30 17.29 -19.42 -7.07
C THR A 30 16.19 -20.04 -6.22
N HIS A 31 16.17 -21.38 -6.12
CA HIS A 31 15.25 -22.07 -5.19
C HIS A 31 15.43 -21.57 -3.76
N SER A 32 16.67 -21.38 -3.31
CA SER A 32 16.94 -20.91 -1.95
C SER A 32 16.43 -19.50 -1.70
N THR A 33 16.59 -18.55 -2.64
CA THR A 33 16.14 -17.16 -2.44
C THR A 33 14.63 -17.06 -2.33
N LEU A 34 13.90 -17.77 -3.19
CA LEU A 34 12.43 -17.76 -3.16
C LEU A 34 11.86 -18.46 -1.93
N LEU A 35 12.39 -19.66 -1.59
CA LEU A 35 11.89 -20.42 -0.45
C LEU A 35 12.25 -19.79 0.90
N ASP A 36 13.39 -19.11 1.00
CA ASP A 36 13.74 -18.38 2.21
C ASP A 36 12.72 -17.27 2.53
N ARG A 37 12.39 -16.44 1.55
CA ARG A 37 11.40 -15.37 1.74
C ARG A 37 9.98 -15.90 1.91
N ALA A 38 9.61 -16.91 1.12
CA ALA A 38 8.33 -17.58 1.26
C ALA A 38 8.13 -18.14 2.67
N SER A 39 9.15 -18.82 3.21
CA SER A 39 9.11 -19.39 4.57
C SER A 39 9.07 -18.30 5.64
N ALA A 40 9.87 -17.22 5.49
CA ALA A 40 9.86 -16.11 6.43
C ALA A 40 8.52 -15.38 6.48
N GLY A 41 7.88 -15.14 5.33
CA GLY A 41 6.53 -14.56 5.26
C GLY A 41 5.47 -15.50 5.83
N ALA A 42 5.57 -16.79 5.53
CA ALA A 42 4.67 -17.80 6.08
C ALA A 42 4.75 -17.92 7.61
N GLU A 43 5.96 -17.89 8.17
CA GLU A 43 6.19 -17.86 9.61
C GLU A 43 5.63 -16.60 10.26
N PHE A 44 5.82 -15.44 9.63
CA PHE A 44 5.33 -14.15 10.13
C PHE A 44 3.79 -14.16 10.29
N ASP A 45 3.06 -14.64 9.31
CA ASP A 45 1.59 -14.71 9.33
C ASP A 45 1.06 -16.03 9.89
N LYS A 46 1.94 -16.93 10.34
CA LYS A 46 1.56 -18.25 10.87
C LYS A 46 0.69 -19.03 9.88
N LEU A 47 1.09 -19.01 8.60
CA LEU A 47 0.36 -19.74 7.56
C LEU A 47 0.48 -21.25 7.76
N THR A 48 -0.59 -21.96 7.44
CA THR A 48 -0.67 -23.42 7.55
C THR A 48 -1.26 -24.01 6.29
N SER A 49 -1.30 -25.35 6.20
CA SER A 49 -1.94 -26.07 5.11
C SER A 49 -3.47 -25.87 5.02
N SER A 50 -4.08 -25.22 6.03
CA SER A 50 -5.51 -24.90 6.02
C SER A 50 -5.84 -23.59 5.29
N GLU A 51 -4.84 -22.83 4.83
CA GLU A 51 -5.10 -21.63 4.06
C GLU A 51 -5.60 -21.96 2.65
N GLU A 52 -6.38 -21.05 2.10
CA GLU A 52 -6.84 -21.05 0.73
C GLU A 52 -6.53 -19.72 0.07
N VAL A 53 -5.94 -19.75 -1.11
CA VAL A 53 -5.59 -18.56 -1.89
C VAL A 53 -6.26 -18.59 -3.25
N LEU A 54 -6.49 -17.41 -3.83
CA LEU A 54 -6.92 -17.26 -5.22
C LEU A 54 -5.75 -16.70 -6.05
N ALA A 55 -5.24 -17.51 -6.97
CA ALA A 55 -4.12 -17.18 -7.85
C ALA A 55 -4.62 -16.53 -9.14
N TYR A 56 -4.89 -15.23 -9.12
CA TYR A 56 -5.55 -14.53 -10.23
C TYR A 56 -4.68 -13.44 -10.88
N LEU A 57 -3.61 -13.04 -10.23
CA LEU A 57 -2.67 -12.06 -10.78
C LEU A 57 -1.76 -12.72 -11.83
N PRO A 58 -1.15 -11.95 -12.73
CA PRO A 58 -0.24 -12.51 -13.73
C PRO A 58 0.91 -13.32 -13.09
N PRO A 59 1.15 -14.57 -13.50
CA PRO A 59 2.23 -15.40 -12.93
C PRO A 59 3.64 -14.85 -13.23
N ALA A 60 3.76 -13.94 -14.20
CA ALA A 60 4.98 -13.20 -14.48
C ALA A 60 5.35 -12.18 -13.36
N TRP A 61 4.41 -11.85 -12.48
CA TRP A 61 4.68 -11.00 -11.34
C TRP A 61 5.21 -11.82 -10.17
N ILE A 62 6.33 -11.36 -9.60
CA ILE A 62 6.93 -12.01 -8.43
C ILE A 62 5.93 -12.15 -7.27
N GLY A 63 5.05 -11.16 -7.05
CA GLY A 63 4.01 -11.23 -6.02
C GLY A 63 3.11 -12.43 -6.20
N GLN A 64 2.57 -12.66 -7.40
CA GLN A 64 1.74 -13.84 -7.65
C GLN A 64 2.53 -15.14 -7.45
N ASN A 65 3.77 -15.18 -7.92
CA ASN A 65 4.62 -16.36 -7.76
C ASN A 65 4.88 -16.68 -6.28
N ILE A 66 5.23 -15.66 -5.48
CA ILE A 66 5.53 -15.88 -4.06
C ILE A 66 4.29 -16.32 -3.27
N PHE A 67 3.13 -15.68 -3.51
CA PHE A 67 1.89 -15.93 -2.79
C PHE A 67 1.16 -17.22 -3.21
N SER A 68 1.36 -17.72 -4.42
CA SER A 68 0.63 -18.90 -4.90
C SER A 68 1.50 -20.10 -5.21
N TYR A 69 2.81 -19.93 -5.33
CA TYR A 69 3.75 -21.01 -5.64
C TYR A 69 4.78 -21.23 -4.54
N ALA A 70 5.63 -20.24 -4.24
CA ALA A 70 6.72 -20.45 -3.29
C ALA A 70 6.22 -20.69 -1.85
N GLN A 71 5.23 -19.92 -1.38
CA GLN A 71 4.63 -20.15 -0.06
C GLN A 71 3.77 -21.43 -0.03
N TRP A 72 3.13 -21.79 -1.14
CA TRP A 72 2.47 -23.08 -1.23
C TRP A 72 3.45 -24.24 -1.02
N LEU A 73 4.62 -24.20 -1.63
CA LEU A 73 5.67 -25.20 -1.39
C LEU A 73 6.11 -25.25 0.08
N ALA A 74 6.12 -24.10 0.75
CA ALA A 74 6.51 -24.02 2.16
C ALA A 74 5.42 -24.50 3.14
N CYS A 75 4.14 -24.27 2.82
CA CYS A 75 3.01 -24.46 3.75
C CYS A 75 2.05 -25.58 3.35
N GLY A 76 1.96 -25.94 2.07
CA GLY A 76 1.05 -26.98 1.57
C GLY A 76 -0.43 -26.57 1.52
N TYR A 77 -0.75 -25.28 1.42
CA TYR A 77 -2.12 -24.79 1.38
C TYR A 77 -2.78 -24.97 -0.01
N VAL A 78 -4.08 -24.69 -0.09
CA VAL A 78 -4.83 -24.83 -1.33
C VAL A 78 -4.67 -23.59 -2.20
N VAL A 79 -4.32 -23.80 -3.47
CA VAL A 79 -4.26 -22.75 -4.49
C VAL A 79 -5.42 -22.94 -5.47
N ASN A 80 -6.32 -21.97 -5.53
CA ASN A 80 -7.43 -21.93 -6.48
C ASN A 80 -7.04 -21.00 -7.63
N CYS A 81 -7.23 -21.46 -8.86
CA CYS A 81 -7.03 -20.64 -10.06
C CYS A 81 -8.39 -20.23 -10.62
N PRO A 82 -8.60 -18.96 -10.97
CA PRO A 82 -9.84 -18.55 -11.60
C PRO A 82 -9.98 -19.18 -12.99
N GLU A 83 -11.22 -19.38 -13.41
CA GLU A 83 -11.50 -19.92 -14.74
C GLU A 83 -11.05 -18.96 -15.85
N SER A 84 -11.22 -17.66 -15.63
CA SER A 84 -10.80 -16.60 -16.55
C SER A 84 -10.63 -15.26 -15.82
N ALA A 85 -10.04 -14.28 -16.48
CA ALA A 85 -9.94 -12.93 -15.94
C ALA A 85 -11.33 -12.29 -15.71
N SER A 86 -12.35 -12.67 -16.47
CA SER A 86 -13.72 -12.15 -16.32
C SER A 86 -14.48 -12.79 -15.16
N THR A 87 -14.09 -13.96 -14.70
CA THR A 87 -14.74 -14.68 -13.60
C THR A 87 -14.13 -14.40 -12.24
N VAL A 88 -12.96 -13.76 -12.16
CA VAL A 88 -12.22 -13.51 -10.91
C VAL A 88 -13.10 -12.99 -9.76
N THR A 89 -14.04 -12.09 -10.03
CA THR A 89 -14.91 -11.53 -8.98
C THR A 89 -15.95 -12.55 -8.48
N ILE A 90 -16.36 -13.47 -9.33
CA ILE A 90 -17.26 -14.59 -8.98
C ILE A 90 -16.47 -15.60 -8.19
N ASP A 91 -15.33 -16.03 -8.73
CA ASP A 91 -14.44 -17.02 -8.12
C ASP A 91 -13.96 -16.57 -6.73
N LEU A 92 -13.68 -15.27 -6.57
CA LEU A 92 -13.31 -14.68 -5.27
C LEU A 92 -14.41 -14.89 -4.21
N LYS A 93 -15.67 -14.78 -4.60
CA LYS A 93 -16.80 -15.02 -3.69
C LYS A 93 -17.05 -16.48 -3.40
N GLU A 94 -16.90 -17.33 -4.42
CA GLU A 94 -17.13 -18.78 -4.31
C GLU A 94 -16.02 -19.45 -3.49
N VAL A 95 -14.76 -19.09 -3.75
CA VAL A 95 -13.59 -19.59 -3.02
C VAL A 95 -13.55 -19.04 -1.59
N GLY A 96 -13.81 -17.74 -1.43
CA GLY A 96 -13.67 -17.04 -0.14
C GLY A 96 -12.29 -17.26 0.48
N PRO A 97 -11.18 -16.79 -0.13
CA PRO A 97 -9.83 -17.09 0.31
C PRO A 97 -9.59 -16.68 1.75
N THR A 98 -8.72 -17.40 2.44
CA THR A 98 -8.30 -17.07 3.82
C THR A 98 -7.08 -16.17 3.84
N TYR A 99 -6.25 -16.23 2.81
CA TYR A 99 -5.06 -15.45 2.59
C TYR A 99 -5.13 -14.79 1.21
N TYR A 100 -5.08 -13.47 1.17
CA TYR A 100 -5.38 -12.71 -0.06
C TYR A 100 -4.34 -11.62 -0.31
N PHE A 101 -3.93 -11.47 -1.57
CA PHE A 101 -3.04 -10.42 -2.02
C PHE A 101 -3.63 -9.68 -3.22
N ALA A 102 -3.63 -8.36 -3.17
CA ALA A 102 -4.05 -7.51 -4.28
C ALA A 102 -3.34 -6.15 -4.26
N PRO A 103 -3.04 -5.57 -5.42
CA PRO A 103 -2.63 -4.16 -5.51
C PRO A 103 -3.79 -3.24 -5.11
N PRO A 104 -3.50 -1.99 -4.67
CA PRO A 104 -4.51 -1.03 -4.19
C PRO A 104 -5.69 -0.84 -5.14
N ARG A 105 -5.45 -0.76 -6.44
CA ARG A 105 -6.49 -0.57 -7.47
C ARG A 105 -7.60 -1.63 -7.45
N ILE A 106 -7.30 -2.86 -7.01
CA ILE A 106 -8.32 -3.92 -6.90
C ILE A 106 -9.23 -3.61 -5.71
N PHE A 107 -8.66 -3.22 -4.58
CA PHE A 107 -9.44 -2.78 -3.41
C PHE A 107 -10.28 -1.54 -3.72
N GLU A 108 -9.75 -0.57 -4.48
CA GLU A 108 -10.50 0.60 -4.96
C GLU A 108 -11.69 0.20 -5.84
N GLY A 109 -11.47 -0.68 -6.80
CA GLY A 109 -12.53 -1.17 -7.69
C GLY A 109 -13.65 -1.89 -6.93
N LEU A 110 -13.29 -2.72 -5.94
CA LEU A 110 -14.26 -3.38 -5.07
C LEU A 110 -15.05 -2.37 -4.22
N LEU A 111 -14.39 -1.38 -3.62
CA LEU A 111 -15.06 -0.31 -2.86
C LEU A 111 -15.98 0.52 -3.76
N THR A 112 -15.50 0.93 -4.94
CA THR A 112 -16.31 1.67 -5.91
C THR A 112 -17.59 0.92 -6.27
N SER A 113 -17.50 -0.40 -6.50
CA SER A 113 -18.67 -1.24 -6.77
C SER A 113 -19.66 -1.27 -5.60
N VAL A 114 -19.18 -1.23 -4.35
CA VAL A 114 -20.02 -1.13 -3.16
C VAL A 114 -20.73 0.23 -3.11
N MET A 115 -19.99 1.32 -3.36
CA MET A 115 -20.55 2.68 -3.28
C MET A 115 -21.63 2.91 -4.33
N ILE A 116 -21.40 2.49 -5.58
CA ILE A 116 -22.41 2.57 -6.66
C ILE A 116 -23.68 1.83 -6.25
N ARG A 117 -23.58 0.60 -5.75
CA ARG A 117 -24.73 -0.17 -5.30
C ARG A 117 -25.45 0.46 -4.10
N MET A 118 -24.75 1.24 -3.27
CA MET A 118 -25.37 1.95 -2.16
C MET A 118 -26.06 3.23 -2.60
N GLU A 119 -25.59 3.90 -3.65
CA GLU A 119 -26.29 5.03 -4.27
C GLU A 119 -27.63 4.60 -4.87
N ASP A 120 -27.66 3.44 -5.53
CA ASP A 120 -28.88 2.85 -6.09
C ASP A 120 -29.81 2.22 -5.04
N ALA A 121 -29.37 2.11 -3.78
CA ALA A 121 -30.15 1.49 -2.73
C ALA A 121 -31.27 2.40 -2.21
N GLY A 122 -32.37 1.80 -1.79
CA GLY A 122 -33.47 2.52 -1.13
C GLY A 122 -32.97 3.28 0.12
N THR A 123 -33.69 4.37 0.45
CA THR A 123 -33.29 5.32 1.50
C THR A 123 -33.02 4.68 2.85
N ILE A 124 -33.80 3.69 3.28
CA ILE A 124 -33.61 2.98 4.55
C ILE A 124 -32.30 2.20 4.56
N LYS A 125 -32.04 1.44 3.49
CA LYS A 125 -30.81 0.64 3.36
C LYS A 125 -29.57 1.54 3.34
N ARG A 126 -29.64 2.65 2.61
CA ARG A 126 -28.55 3.65 2.54
C ARG A 126 -28.32 4.32 3.88
N ALA A 127 -29.36 4.75 4.58
CA ALA A 127 -29.24 5.34 5.91
C ALA A 127 -28.62 4.36 6.92
N MET A 128 -29.08 3.10 6.91
CA MET A 128 -28.51 2.04 7.74
C MET A 128 -27.04 1.79 7.44
N PHE A 129 -26.67 1.73 6.15
CA PHE A 129 -25.28 1.57 5.73
C PHE A 129 -24.40 2.69 6.29
N HIS A 130 -24.79 3.96 6.08
CA HIS A 130 -24.00 5.10 6.58
C HIS A 130 -23.91 5.14 8.10
N ALA A 131 -25.01 4.87 8.81
CA ALA A 131 -25.01 4.82 10.27
C ALA A 131 -24.06 3.72 10.81
N CYS A 132 -24.13 2.52 10.23
CA CYS A 132 -23.23 1.42 10.60
C CYS A 132 -21.77 1.75 10.23
N MET A 133 -21.48 2.30 9.03
CA MET A 133 -20.12 2.67 8.62
C MET A 133 -19.51 3.75 9.49
N SER A 134 -20.30 4.69 10.04
CA SER A 134 -19.83 5.66 11.03
C SER A 134 -19.32 4.97 12.31
N VAL A 135 -20.04 3.97 12.79
CA VAL A 135 -19.58 3.14 13.93
C VAL A 135 -18.36 2.31 13.55
N ALA A 136 -18.38 1.69 12.36
CA ALA A 136 -17.27 0.86 11.87
C ALA A 136 -15.95 1.62 11.83
N LYS A 137 -15.94 2.81 11.22
CA LYS A 137 -14.72 3.65 11.10
C LYS A 137 -14.12 4.04 12.44
N ARG A 138 -14.96 4.25 13.47
CA ARG A 138 -14.51 4.61 14.81
C ARG A 138 -14.03 3.42 15.63
N VAL A 139 -14.67 2.28 15.47
CA VAL A 139 -14.53 1.12 16.37
C VAL A 139 -13.72 -0.03 15.74
N GLY A 140 -13.89 -0.26 14.44
CA GLY A 140 -13.30 -1.41 13.74
C GLY A 140 -11.78 -1.48 13.82
N PRO A 141 -11.04 -0.41 13.44
CA PRO A 141 -9.59 -0.39 13.56
C PRO A 141 -9.10 -0.66 14.99
N ALA A 142 -9.69 0.02 15.98
CA ALA A 142 -9.34 -0.16 17.39
C ALA A 142 -9.56 -1.62 17.88
N LEU A 143 -10.66 -2.26 17.45
CA LEU A 143 -10.89 -3.68 17.74
C LEU A 143 -9.85 -4.58 17.07
N MET A 144 -9.45 -4.28 15.84
CA MET A 144 -8.44 -5.05 15.13
C MET A 144 -7.04 -4.91 15.75
N ASP A 145 -6.74 -3.73 16.28
CA ASP A 145 -5.44 -3.44 16.91
C ASP A 145 -5.41 -3.82 18.40
N GLY A 146 -6.48 -4.47 18.88
CA GLY A 146 -6.56 -4.93 20.28
C GLY A 146 -6.72 -3.81 21.30
N GLU A 147 -7.08 -2.62 20.85
CA GLU A 147 -7.28 -1.46 21.71
C GLU A 147 -8.55 -1.59 22.58
N PRO A 148 -8.58 -0.95 23.74
CA PRO A 148 -9.76 -0.98 24.59
C PRO A 148 -10.92 -0.21 23.97
N VAL A 149 -12.04 -0.91 23.74
CA VAL A 149 -13.29 -0.35 23.21
C VAL A 149 -14.41 -0.51 24.25
N GLY A 150 -15.19 0.55 24.44
CA GLY A 150 -16.32 0.56 25.37
C GLY A 150 -17.39 -0.49 25.03
N THR A 151 -18.05 -1.04 26.04
CA THR A 151 -19.04 -2.12 25.89
C THR A 151 -20.17 -1.75 24.93
N LEU A 152 -20.69 -0.52 25.02
CA LEU A 152 -21.77 -0.04 24.14
C LEU A 152 -21.33 0.01 22.67
N ASP A 153 -20.10 0.45 22.40
CA ASP A 153 -19.54 0.52 21.05
C ASP A 153 -19.27 -0.89 20.49
N ARG A 154 -18.86 -1.83 21.34
CA ARG A 154 -18.74 -3.26 20.95
C ARG A 154 -20.10 -3.83 20.55
N ILE A 155 -21.17 -3.54 21.30
CA ILE A 155 -22.53 -3.99 20.96
C ILE A 155 -22.99 -3.37 19.64
N LYS A 156 -22.80 -2.06 19.46
CA LYS A 156 -23.15 -1.37 18.20
C LYS A 156 -22.38 -1.96 17.01
N TYR A 157 -21.09 -2.24 17.18
CA TYR A 157 -20.26 -2.84 16.15
C TYR A 157 -20.70 -4.28 15.83
N ALA A 158 -21.03 -5.09 16.84
CA ALA A 158 -21.55 -6.44 16.66
C ALA A 158 -22.89 -6.46 15.89
N LEU A 159 -23.80 -5.51 16.22
CA LEU A 159 -25.04 -5.34 15.48
C LEU A 159 -24.78 -4.89 14.02
N GLY A 160 -23.86 -3.93 13.82
CA GLY A 160 -23.41 -3.52 12.49
C GLY A 160 -22.77 -4.68 11.72
N ASN A 161 -22.05 -5.56 12.39
CA ASN A 161 -21.47 -6.76 11.77
C ASN A 161 -22.56 -7.74 11.28
N LEU A 162 -23.60 -7.94 12.06
CA LEU A 162 -24.73 -8.80 11.67
C LEU A 162 -25.49 -8.22 10.47
N LEU A 163 -25.75 -6.91 10.47
CA LEU A 163 -26.65 -6.26 9.51
C LEU A 163 -25.95 -5.77 8.24
N VAL A 164 -24.68 -5.36 8.35
CA VAL A 164 -23.95 -4.66 7.26
C VAL A 164 -22.59 -5.28 6.97
N TYR A 165 -21.67 -5.34 7.96
CA TYR A 165 -20.26 -5.68 7.68
C TYR A 165 -20.08 -7.13 7.26
N GLY A 166 -20.74 -8.07 7.93
CA GLY A 166 -20.72 -9.49 7.59
C GLY A 166 -21.27 -9.76 6.19
N PRO A 167 -22.50 -9.33 5.86
CA PRO A 167 -23.04 -9.39 4.51
C PRO A 167 -22.14 -8.70 3.46
N LEU A 168 -21.52 -7.57 3.81
CA LEU A 168 -20.63 -6.85 2.90
C LEU A 168 -19.36 -7.66 2.62
N ARG A 169 -18.68 -8.20 3.65
CA ARG A 169 -17.53 -9.09 3.47
C ARG A 169 -17.89 -10.31 2.63
N ASN A 170 -19.07 -10.89 2.84
CA ASN A 170 -19.53 -12.02 2.05
C ASN A 170 -19.68 -11.63 0.56
N ASN A 171 -20.29 -10.50 0.29
CA ASN A 171 -20.44 -9.99 -1.08
C ASN A 171 -19.12 -9.62 -1.75
N LEU A 172 -18.09 -9.29 -0.99
CA LEU A 172 -16.73 -9.02 -1.47
C LEU A 172 -15.88 -10.28 -1.63
N GLY A 173 -16.34 -11.45 -1.14
CA GLY A 173 -15.56 -12.68 -1.10
C GLY A 173 -14.57 -12.75 0.06
N PHE A 174 -14.73 -11.90 1.07
CA PHE A 174 -13.77 -11.75 2.19
C PHE A 174 -14.29 -12.29 3.53
N SER A 175 -15.34 -13.12 3.52
CA SER A 175 -15.90 -13.68 4.76
C SER A 175 -14.91 -14.51 5.57
N ARG A 176 -13.98 -15.19 4.89
CA ARG A 176 -13.00 -16.10 5.48
C ARG A 176 -11.59 -15.51 5.56
N VAL A 177 -11.39 -14.31 5.02
CA VAL A 177 -10.05 -13.68 4.98
C VAL A 177 -9.52 -13.49 6.39
N ARG A 178 -8.41 -14.14 6.68
CA ARG A 178 -7.65 -14.02 7.93
C ARG A 178 -6.59 -12.92 7.82
N VAL A 179 -5.91 -12.86 6.69
CA VAL A 179 -4.91 -11.85 6.36
C VAL A 179 -5.07 -11.44 4.89
N ALA A 180 -5.11 -10.15 4.64
CA ALA A 180 -5.05 -9.56 3.31
C ALA A 180 -3.85 -8.63 3.20
N TYR A 181 -3.14 -8.68 2.08
CA TYR A 181 -2.03 -7.79 1.79
C TYR A 181 -2.29 -6.90 0.58
N THR A 182 -1.77 -5.69 0.65
CA THR A 182 -1.62 -4.80 -0.49
C THR A 182 -0.18 -4.30 -0.61
N ALA A 183 0.28 -4.11 -1.82
CA ALA A 183 1.63 -3.64 -2.13
C ALA A 183 1.75 -3.10 -3.56
N GLY A 184 2.94 -2.59 -3.88
CA GLY A 184 3.30 -2.06 -5.19
C GLY A 184 3.16 -0.54 -5.29
N GLU A 185 2.21 0.03 -4.59
CA GLU A 185 2.01 1.47 -4.42
C GLU A 185 1.35 1.74 -3.06
N ALA A 186 1.37 2.99 -2.61
CA ALA A 186 0.73 3.36 -1.35
C ALA A 186 -0.80 3.23 -1.46
N ILE A 187 -1.40 2.54 -0.50
CA ILE A 187 -2.86 2.54 -0.36
C ILE A 187 -3.29 3.81 0.39
N GLY A 188 -4.31 4.49 -0.12
CA GLY A 188 -4.86 5.66 0.57
C GLY A 188 -5.42 5.32 1.95
N PRO A 189 -5.25 6.21 2.96
CA PRO A 189 -5.69 5.94 4.32
C PRO A 189 -7.20 5.71 4.44
N ASP A 190 -8.01 6.35 3.62
CA ASP A 190 -9.46 6.12 3.61
C ASP A 190 -9.82 4.72 3.13
N LEU A 191 -9.15 4.26 2.06
CA LEU A 191 -9.33 2.91 1.51
C LEU A 191 -8.86 1.85 2.53
N PHE A 192 -7.69 2.04 3.11
CA PHE A 192 -7.15 1.19 4.16
C PHE A 192 -8.08 1.11 5.38
N THR A 193 -8.51 2.28 5.86
CA THR A 193 -9.44 2.38 6.99
C THR A 193 -10.78 1.73 6.69
N PHE A 194 -11.33 1.88 5.48
CA PHE A 194 -12.58 1.25 5.10
C PHE A 194 -12.55 -0.27 5.31
N TYR A 195 -11.54 -0.96 4.76
CA TYR A 195 -11.46 -2.42 4.88
C TYR A 195 -11.23 -2.87 6.32
N ARG A 196 -10.36 -2.20 7.05
CA ARG A 196 -10.13 -2.51 8.47
C ARG A 196 -11.37 -2.23 9.32
N SER A 197 -12.12 -1.19 9.00
CA SER A 197 -13.37 -0.84 9.69
C SER A 197 -14.42 -1.94 9.62
N ILE A 198 -14.52 -2.62 8.50
CA ILE A 198 -15.46 -3.74 8.33
C ILE A 198 -14.90 -5.09 8.80
N GLY A 199 -13.73 -5.10 9.45
CA GLY A 199 -13.14 -6.29 10.06
C GLY A 199 -12.29 -7.14 9.11
N ILE A 200 -11.71 -6.56 8.06
CA ILE A 200 -10.73 -7.22 7.19
C ILE A 200 -9.33 -6.83 7.69
N ASN A 201 -8.52 -7.82 8.05
CA ASN A 201 -7.13 -7.63 8.47
C ASN A 201 -6.26 -7.29 7.25
N LEU A 202 -6.47 -6.08 6.72
CA LEU A 202 -5.69 -5.55 5.62
C LEU A 202 -4.38 -4.99 6.15
N LYS A 203 -3.29 -5.43 5.56
CA LYS A 203 -1.91 -5.05 5.87
C LYS A 203 -1.20 -4.54 4.62
N GLN A 204 -0.17 -3.77 4.81
CA GLN A 204 0.77 -3.41 3.76
C GLN A 204 2.05 -4.23 3.87
N LEU A 205 2.72 -4.42 2.75
CA LEU A 205 4.06 -5.00 2.69
C LEU A 205 4.96 -4.17 1.78
N TYR A 206 6.25 -4.29 2.01
CA TYR A 206 7.28 -3.69 1.17
C TYR A 206 8.23 -4.76 0.64
N GLY A 207 8.56 -4.61 -0.62
CA GLY A 207 9.55 -5.38 -1.33
C GLY A 207 9.47 -5.16 -2.83
N SER A 208 10.40 -5.75 -3.53
CA SER A 208 10.52 -5.66 -4.98
C SER A 208 10.73 -7.05 -5.60
N THR A 209 10.82 -7.11 -6.91
CA THR A 209 11.19 -8.35 -7.59
C THR A 209 12.57 -8.81 -7.13
N GLU A 210 13.52 -7.90 -6.96
CA GLU A 210 14.89 -8.17 -6.58
C GLU A 210 15.05 -8.72 -5.15
N THR A 211 14.07 -8.48 -4.30
CA THR A 211 14.07 -8.91 -2.89
C THR A 211 13.17 -10.11 -2.62
N ALA A 212 12.64 -10.75 -3.66
CA ALA A 212 11.63 -11.81 -3.57
C ALA A 212 10.44 -11.40 -2.67
N VAL A 213 9.94 -10.18 -2.85
CA VAL A 213 8.75 -9.55 -2.25
C VAL A 213 8.90 -9.21 -0.76
N PHE A 214 9.26 -10.14 0.10
CA PHE A 214 9.09 -9.97 1.55
C PHE A 214 10.32 -9.34 2.21
N VAL A 215 10.32 -8.01 2.30
CA VAL A 215 11.29 -7.21 3.08
C VAL A 215 10.67 -6.80 4.40
N CYS A 216 9.57 -6.04 4.36
CA CYS A 216 8.82 -5.62 5.54
C CYS A 216 7.36 -6.07 5.43
N LEU A 217 6.81 -6.49 6.56
CA LEU A 217 5.40 -6.84 6.74
C LEU A 217 4.84 -6.13 7.97
N GLN A 218 3.57 -5.75 7.92
CA GLN A 218 2.91 -5.18 9.09
C GLN A 218 2.48 -6.28 10.06
N PRO A 219 2.89 -6.21 11.34
CA PRO A 219 2.41 -7.13 12.37
C PRO A 219 0.91 -7.00 12.60
N ASP A 220 0.29 -8.07 13.13
CA ASP A 220 -1.05 -7.96 13.69
C ASP A 220 -1.08 -6.89 14.78
N ASN A 221 -2.18 -6.16 14.89
CA ASN A 221 -2.39 -5.08 15.85
C ASN A 221 -1.47 -3.84 15.68
N GLN A 222 -0.72 -3.75 14.57
CA GLN A 222 0.17 -2.62 14.27
C GLN A 222 0.07 -2.18 12.80
N ALA A 223 -1.01 -2.54 12.12
CA ALA A 223 -1.18 -2.18 10.72
C ALA A 223 -1.66 -0.72 10.59
N ARG A 224 -0.89 0.10 9.90
CA ARG A 224 -1.16 1.53 9.67
C ARG A 224 -1.04 1.89 8.19
N ALA A 225 -1.79 2.89 7.76
CA ALA A 225 -1.81 3.31 6.36
C ALA A 225 -0.50 3.99 5.92
N ASP A 226 0.25 4.56 6.86
CA ASP A 226 1.44 5.38 6.62
C ASP A 226 2.76 4.60 6.70
N THR A 227 2.73 3.29 6.98
CA THR A 227 3.92 2.43 7.07
C THR A 227 3.76 1.14 6.27
N VAL A 228 4.87 0.47 6.00
CA VAL A 228 4.88 -0.83 5.33
C VAL A 228 5.32 -1.97 6.26
N GLY A 229 5.38 -1.69 7.57
CA GLY A 229 5.69 -2.68 8.60
C GLY A 229 7.15 -2.75 8.98
N VAL A 230 7.53 -3.84 9.63
CA VAL A 230 8.86 -4.10 10.17
C VAL A 230 9.62 -5.11 9.31
N PRO A 231 10.97 -5.08 9.32
CA PRO A 231 11.78 -6.11 8.66
C PRO A 231 11.41 -7.49 9.20
N ILE A 232 11.21 -8.45 8.30
CA ILE A 232 10.92 -9.82 8.70
C ILE A 232 12.21 -10.62 8.94
N ARG A 233 12.07 -11.85 9.44
CA ARG A 233 13.20 -12.74 9.74
C ARG A 233 14.21 -12.80 8.59
N GLY A 234 15.48 -12.57 8.93
CA GLY A 234 16.60 -12.63 7.98
C GLY A 234 16.72 -11.41 7.04
N VAL A 235 16.02 -10.32 7.33
CA VAL A 235 16.17 -9.04 6.65
C VAL A 235 16.84 -8.02 7.56
N GLU A 236 17.87 -7.38 7.06
CA GLU A 236 18.49 -6.20 7.64
C GLU A 236 18.18 -4.99 6.74
N ILE A 237 17.84 -3.86 7.37
CA ILE A 237 17.61 -2.58 6.68
C ILE A 237 18.59 -1.54 7.21
N LYS A 238 19.13 -0.77 6.28
CA LYS A 238 19.97 0.39 6.56
C LYS A 238 19.49 1.55 5.70
N VAL A 239 19.44 2.74 6.28
CA VAL A 239 19.19 3.97 5.54
C VAL A 239 20.51 4.68 5.29
N ALA A 240 20.84 4.93 4.04
CA ALA A 240 22.05 5.65 3.64
C ALA A 240 21.89 7.16 3.85
N ASP A 241 23.02 7.91 3.81
CA ASP A 241 23.03 9.36 4.04
C ASP A 241 22.16 10.17 3.05
N ASN A 242 21.91 9.61 1.87
CA ASN A 242 21.01 10.19 0.88
C ASN A 242 19.53 9.81 1.09
N GLY A 243 19.21 9.08 2.17
CA GLY A 243 17.87 8.58 2.48
C GLY A 243 17.51 7.28 1.78
N GLU A 244 18.42 6.68 1.00
CA GLU A 244 18.15 5.42 0.31
C GLU A 244 18.05 4.25 1.28
N ILE A 245 17.05 3.42 1.06
CA ILE A 245 16.87 2.17 1.78
C ILE A 245 17.77 1.10 1.17
N LEU A 246 18.64 0.54 1.98
CA LEU A 246 19.47 -0.60 1.64
C LEU A 246 18.94 -1.84 2.34
N VAL A 247 18.88 -2.95 1.62
CA VAL A 247 18.37 -4.23 2.12
C VAL A 247 19.44 -5.30 2.03
N LYS A 248 19.57 -6.09 3.08
CA LYS A 248 20.41 -7.30 3.07
C LYS A 248 19.58 -8.48 3.54
N SER A 249 19.53 -9.53 2.72
CA SER A 249 18.81 -10.76 3.04
C SER A 249 19.27 -11.93 2.17
N ALA A 250 18.95 -13.15 2.61
CA ALA A 250 19.16 -14.35 1.79
C ALA A 250 18.22 -14.44 0.57
N GLY A 251 17.18 -13.60 0.51
CA GLY A 251 16.21 -13.57 -0.58
C GLY A 251 16.54 -12.61 -1.71
N LEU A 252 17.72 -11.97 -1.71
CA LEU A 252 18.11 -11.08 -2.78
C LEU A 252 18.31 -11.82 -4.10
N LEU A 253 18.10 -11.11 -5.21
CA LEU A 253 18.38 -11.62 -6.55
C LEU A 253 19.80 -12.19 -6.64
N LYS A 254 19.96 -13.24 -7.43
CA LYS A 254 21.29 -13.76 -7.76
C LYS A 254 22.05 -12.78 -8.68
N GLU A 255 21.36 -12.30 -9.71
CA GLU A 255 21.88 -11.37 -10.70
C GLU A 255 20.77 -10.82 -11.60
N TYR A 256 21.03 -9.77 -12.34
CA TYR A 256 20.30 -9.46 -13.55
C TYR A 256 20.87 -10.29 -14.71
N TYR A 257 20.01 -11.08 -15.35
CA TYR A 257 20.40 -12.01 -16.41
C TYR A 257 21.20 -11.34 -17.53
N LYS A 258 22.40 -11.86 -17.80
CA LYS A 258 23.33 -11.33 -18.80
C LYS A 258 23.64 -9.83 -18.66
N ASN A 259 23.50 -9.27 -17.47
CA ASN A 259 23.76 -7.85 -17.20
C ASN A 259 24.59 -7.64 -15.93
N PRO A 260 25.88 -8.04 -15.95
CA PRO A 260 26.76 -7.94 -14.78
C PRO A 260 26.96 -6.49 -14.32
N LYS A 261 26.93 -5.53 -15.24
CA LYS A 261 27.06 -4.11 -14.92
C LYS A 261 25.89 -3.64 -14.03
N ALA A 262 24.66 -3.88 -14.49
CA ALA A 262 23.48 -3.53 -13.70
C ALA A 262 23.43 -4.28 -12.36
N THR A 263 23.92 -5.51 -12.29
CA THR A 263 24.03 -6.26 -11.04
C THR A 263 24.99 -5.60 -10.07
N ALA A 264 26.18 -5.19 -10.52
CA ALA A 264 27.17 -4.51 -9.70
C ALA A 264 26.74 -3.09 -9.26
N GLU A 265 25.84 -2.45 -10.02
CA GLU A 265 25.26 -1.14 -9.64
C GLU A 265 24.31 -1.22 -8.45
N VAL A 266 23.66 -2.38 -8.23
CA VAL A 266 22.66 -2.53 -7.19
C VAL A 266 23.08 -3.44 -6.03
N LEU A 267 24.06 -4.32 -6.24
CA LEU A 267 24.57 -5.22 -5.20
C LEU A 267 25.99 -4.82 -4.79
N THR A 268 26.18 -4.48 -3.52
CA THR A 268 27.50 -4.21 -2.97
C THR A 268 28.26 -5.51 -2.67
N ALA A 269 29.61 -5.43 -2.57
CA ALA A 269 30.45 -6.57 -2.29
C ALA A 269 30.19 -7.22 -0.90
N ASP A 270 29.66 -6.44 0.05
CA ASP A 270 29.28 -6.88 1.41
C ASP A 270 27.81 -7.31 1.51
N GLY A 271 27.08 -7.40 0.36
CA GLY A 271 25.77 -8.03 0.24
C GLY A 271 24.57 -7.10 0.49
N TRP A 272 24.76 -5.78 0.42
CA TRP A 272 23.64 -4.83 0.44
C TRP A 272 23.06 -4.61 -0.96
N TYR A 273 21.75 -4.55 -1.03
CA TYR A 273 20.99 -4.22 -2.23
C TYR A 273 20.50 -2.77 -2.15
N HIS A 274 20.82 -1.99 -3.16
CA HIS A 274 20.35 -0.63 -3.38
C HIS A 274 18.94 -0.66 -3.96
N THR A 275 17.93 -0.27 -3.17
CA THR A 275 16.52 -0.34 -3.60
C THR A 275 16.12 0.79 -4.54
N SER A 276 16.85 1.88 -4.53
CA SER A 276 16.49 3.17 -5.13
C SER A 276 15.22 3.78 -4.55
N ASP A 277 14.72 3.28 -3.44
CA ASP A 277 13.62 3.84 -2.67
C ASP A 277 14.18 4.66 -1.50
N ALA A 278 13.59 5.83 -1.23
CA ALA A 278 13.88 6.65 -0.07
C ALA A 278 12.88 6.40 1.04
N GLY A 279 13.34 6.38 2.27
CA GLY A 279 12.51 6.16 3.44
C GLY A 279 13.28 6.19 4.75
N PHE A 280 12.60 5.89 5.83
CA PHE A 280 13.20 5.83 7.17
C PHE A 280 12.45 4.83 8.06
N LEU A 281 13.10 4.43 9.16
CA LEU A 281 12.47 3.64 10.20
C LEU A 281 11.91 4.58 11.27
N ASP A 282 10.65 4.43 11.63
CA ASP A 282 10.04 5.18 12.73
C ASP A 282 10.50 4.68 14.11
N ALA A 283 10.09 5.36 15.18
CA ALA A 283 10.46 5.00 16.56
C ALA A 283 10.00 3.60 17.00
N HIS A 284 9.07 2.99 16.26
CA HIS A 284 8.59 1.62 16.50
C HIS A 284 9.25 0.59 15.59
N GLY A 285 10.21 1.00 14.76
CA GLY A 285 10.92 0.14 13.82
C GLY A 285 10.13 -0.17 12.54
N HIS A 286 9.03 0.53 12.30
CA HIS A 286 8.29 0.42 11.05
C HIS A 286 8.95 1.23 9.94
N LEU A 287 9.08 0.63 8.76
CA LEU A 287 9.58 1.32 7.58
C LEU A 287 8.50 2.22 6.98
N LYS A 288 8.85 3.47 6.75
CA LYS A 288 8.07 4.42 5.96
C LYS A 288 8.78 4.67 4.63
N ILE A 289 8.10 4.39 3.54
CA ILE A 289 8.55 4.70 2.20
C ILE A 289 8.08 6.10 1.84
N ILE A 290 8.99 6.92 1.34
CA ILE A 290 8.71 8.32 0.99
C ILE A 290 8.49 8.46 -0.50
N ASP A 291 9.49 8.07 -1.31
CA ASP A 291 9.49 8.13 -2.78
C ASP A 291 10.69 7.36 -3.35
N ARG A 292 10.94 7.48 -4.64
CA ARG A 292 12.21 7.08 -5.25
C ARG A 292 13.31 8.09 -4.91
N VAL A 293 14.52 7.63 -4.62
CA VAL A 293 15.67 8.51 -4.27
C VAL A 293 15.90 9.62 -5.29
N LYS A 294 15.77 9.30 -6.59
CA LYS A 294 15.93 10.26 -7.69
C LYS A 294 14.84 11.35 -7.73
N ASP A 295 13.70 11.08 -7.13
CA ASP A 295 12.52 11.97 -7.14
C ASP A 295 12.42 12.78 -5.82
N VAL A 296 13.31 12.51 -4.84
CA VAL A 296 13.43 13.29 -3.60
C VAL A 296 14.17 14.60 -3.90
N GLY A 297 13.51 15.72 -3.63
CA GLY A 297 14.09 17.05 -3.74
C GLY A 297 14.78 17.50 -2.45
N ARG A 298 15.68 18.50 -2.56
CA ARG A 298 16.33 19.16 -1.43
C ARG A 298 16.00 20.63 -1.43
N ILE A 299 15.61 21.14 -0.26
CA ILE A 299 15.42 22.55 -0.02
C ILE A 299 16.80 23.23 0.03
N LYS A 300 16.94 24.39 -0.60
CA LYS A 300 18.19 25.16 -0.64
C LYS A 300 17.95 26.59 -0.17
N GLY A 301 18.50 26.90 0.98
CA GLY A 301 18.34 28.21 1.62
C GLY A 301 17.18 28.26 2.63
N GLY A 302 17.12 29.37 3.39
CA GLY A 302 16.12 29.55 4.43
C GLY A 302 16.31 28.70 5.69
N ALA A 303 15.27 28.60 6.50
CA ALA A 303 15.29 27.89 7.77
C ALA A 303 15.39 26.35 7.62
N ASN A 304 15.04 25.83 6.45
CA ASN A 304 15.02 24.40 6.17
C ASN A 304 16.09 23.99 5.13
N ASP A 305 17.20 24.72 5.07
CA ASP A 305 18.30 24.41 4.13
C ASP A 305 18.80 22.98 4.31
N GLY A 306 18.92 22.25 3.19
CA GLY A 306 19.33 20.86 3.17
C GLY A 306 18.24 19.82 3.48
N ALA A 307 17.06 20.23 3.95
CA ALA A 307 15.97 19.33 4.22
C ALA A 307 15.50 18.61 2.93
N MET A 308 15.28 17.31 3.05
CA MET A 308 14.74 16.50 1.96
C MET A 308 13.21 16.55 1.97
N PHE A 309 12.61 16.54 0.79
CA PHE A 309 11.17 16.37 0.64
C PHE A 309 10.86 15.45 -0.53
N ALA A 310 9.76 14.71 -0.42
CA ALA A 310 9.27 13.85 -1.48
C ALA A 310 8.07 14.51 -2.16
N PRO A 311 8.17 14.95 -3.41
CA PRO A 311 7.07 15.57 -4.14
C PRO A 311 5.79 14.72 -4.10
N LYS A 312 5.87 13.44 -4.43
CA LYS A 312 4.71 12.53 -4.43
C LYS A 312 4.07 12.35 -3.06
N TYR A 313 4.86 12.39 -1.99
CA TYR A 313 4.31 12.29 -0.64
C TYR A 313 3.44 13.51 -0.30
N VAL A 314 3.91 14.70 -0.63
CA VAL A 314 3.14 15.95 -0.49
C VAL A 314 1.90 15.94 -1.40
N GLU A 315 2.07 15.55 -2.66
CA GLU A 315 1.00 15.43 -3.65
C GLU A 315 -0.09 14.46 -3.19
N ASN A 316 0.30 13.29 -2.72
CA ASN A 316 -0.65 12.28 -2.24
C ASN A 316 -1.41 12.78 -1.00
N LYS A 317 -0.73 13.39 -0.02
CA LYS A 317 -1.42 13.98 1.15
C LYS A 317 -2.46 15.03 0.74
N LEU A 318 -2.16 15.87 -0.24
CA LEU A 318 -3.10 16.88 -0.73
C LEU A 318 -4.25 16.28 -1.53
N LYS A 319 -4.03 15.22 -2.31
CA LYS A 319 -5.08 14.52 -3.07
C LYS A 319 -6.13 13.82 -2.18
N PHE A 320 -5.90 13.66 -0.89
CA PHE A 320 -6.93 13.15 0.04
C PHE A 320 -8.08 14.13 0.30
N PHE A 321 -7.89 15.41 -0.01
CA PHE A 321 -8.97 16.37 0.14
C PHE A 321 -9.90 16.29 -1.07
N PRO A 322 -11.22 16.14 -0.87
CA PRO A 322 -12.18 15.97 -1.96
C PRO A 322 -12.24 17.15 -2.94
N HIS A 323 -11.72 18.31 -2.53
CA HIS A 323 -11.69 19.52 -3.35
C HIS A 323 -10.48 19.58 -4.31
N ILE A 324 -9.54 18.63 -4.17
CA ILE A 324 -8.29 18.60 -4.93
C ILE A 324 -8.29 17.38 -5.84
N LYS A 325 -8.21 17.59 -7.15
CA LYS A 325 -8.17 16.53 -8.15
C LYS A 325 -6.75 16.08 -8.45
N GLU A 326 -5.86 17.04 -8.71
CA GLU A 326 -4.45 16.79 -9.00
C GLU A 326 -3.56 17.85 -8.35
N VAL A 327 -2.34 17.45 -8.00
CA VAL A 327 -1.32 18.31 -7.42
C VAL A 327 0.03 18.00 -8.05
N VAL A 328 0.81 19.03 -8.25
CA VAL A 328 2.25 18.91 -8.58
C VAL A 328 3.05 19.72 -7.58
N ALA A 329 3.93 19.06 -6.83
CA ALA A 329 4.84 19.69 -5.88
C ALA A 329 6.19 20.01 -6.52
N LEU A 330 6.65 21.24 -6.33
CA LEU A 330 7.89 21.78 -6.88
C LEU A 330 8.70 22.44 -5.76
N GLY A 331 9.98 22.14 -5.64
CA GLY A 331 10.78 22.73 -4.53
C GLY A 331 12.26 22.37 -4.56
N ASP A 332 12.68 21.48 -5.44
CA ASP A 332 14.09 21.08 -5.53
C ASP A 332 14.98 22.28 -5.85
N GLY A 333 16.02 22.49 -5.03
CA GLY A 333 16.91 23.64 -5.12
C GLY A 333 16.29 25.01 -4.79
N ARG A 334 15.10 25.05 -4.18
CA ARG A 334 14.38 26.29 -3.78
C ARG A 334 14.26 26.38 -2.27
N GLU A 335 14.02 27.60 -1.76
CA GLU A 335 13.84 27.84 -0.32
C GLU A 335 12.56 27.24 0.26
N LYS A 336 11.55 26.95 -0.59
CA LYS A 336 10.23 26.48 -0.18
C LYS A 336 9.69 25.48 -1.20
N VAL A 337 8.93 24.52 -0.71
CA VAL A 337 8.08 23.68 -1.55
C VAL A 337 6.83 24.46 -1.91
N CYS A 338 6.51 24.51 -3.20
CA CYS A 338 5.29 25.11 -3.72
C CYS A 338 4.46 24.02 -4.39
N VAL A 339 3.15 24.18 -4.40
CA VAL A 339 2.23 23.26 -5.06
C VAL A 339 1.41 23.97 -6.13
N MET A 340 1.24 23.31 -7.26
CA MET A 340 0.20 23.65 -8.25
C MET A 340 -0.96 22.70 -8.05
N VAL A 341 -2.15 23.26 -7.81
CA VAL A 341 -3.35 22.48 -7.51
C VAL A 341 -4.36 22.62 -8.64
N ASN A 342 -4.85 21.49 -9.12
CA ASN A 342 -6.01 21.38 -9.96
C ASN A 342 -7.20 20.98 -9.07
N ILE A 343 -8.19 21.86 -8.94
CA ILE A 343 -9.36 21.62 -8.11
C ILE A 343 -10.28 20.57 -8.75
N ASP A 344 -10.97 19.80 -7.91
CA ASP A 344 -12.07 18.96 -8.38
C ASP A 344 -13.31 19.84 -8.66
N PHE A 345 -13.66 19.96 -9.94
CA PHE A 345 -14.69 20.88 -10.40
C PHE A 345 -16.07 20.57 -9.80
N ASP A 346 -16.42 19.30 -9.69
CA ASP A 346 -17.73 18.89 -9.18
C ASP A 346 -17.81 19.11 -7.66
N ALA A 347 -16.78 18.71 -6.93
CA ALA A 347 -16.74 18.87 -5.48
C ALA A 347 -16.68 20.35 -5.06
N VAL A 348 -15.84 21.16 -5.72
CA VAL A 348 -15.72 22.59 -5.44
C VAL A 348 -16.94 23.36 -5.94
N GLY A 349 -17.53 22.95 -7.07
CA GLY A 349 -18.78 23.50 -7.57
C GLY A 349 -19.93 23.31 -6.59
N ASN A 350 -20.15 22.09 -6.12
CA ASN A 350 -21.14 21.79 -5.08
C ASN A 350 -20.87 22.57 -3.77
N TRP A 351 -19.60 22.75 -3.40
CA TRP A 351 -19.22 23.54 -2.23
C TRP A 351 -19.55 25.03 -2.42
N ALA A 352 -19.32 25.58 -3.62
CA ALA A 352 -19.64 26.97 -3.99
C ALA A 352 -21.14 27.21 -4.01
N GLU A 353 -21.92 26.31 -4.63
CA GLU A 353 -23.39 26.38 -4.69
C GLU A 353 -24.02 26.42 -3.30
N ARG A 354 -23.56 25.59 -2.38
CA ARG A 354 -24.04 25.60 -0.97
C ARG A 354 -23.75 26.92 -0.24
N ARG A 355 -22.86 27.74 -0.76
CA ARG A 355 -22.47 29.06 -0.23
C ARG A 355 -23.01 30.22 -1.05
N ASN A 356 -23.84 29.93 -2.06
CA ASN A 356 -24.37 30.91 -3.01
C ASN A 356 -23.25 31.71 -3.69
N LEU A 357 -22.11 31.08 -3.98
CA LEU A 357 -20.99 31.68 -4.70
C LEU A 357 -21.16 31.44 -6.19
N PRO A 358 -21.48 32.48 -6.99
CA PRO A 358 -21.70 32.31 -8.43
C PRO A 358 -20.38 32.11 -9.16
N TYR A 359 -20.37 31.26 -10.18
CA TYR A 359 -19.25 31.04 -11.09
C TYR A 359 -19.72 30.68 -12.50
N ALA A 360 -18.91 31.05 -13.50
CA ALA A 360 -19.25 30.83 -14.91
C ALA A 360 -18.64 29.54 -15.50
N GLY A 361 -17.70 28.90 -14.79
CA GLY A 361 -17.00 27.70 -15.22
C GLY A 361 -15.72 27.45 -14.41
N TYR A 362 -14.93 26.44 -14.83
CA TYR A 362 -13.72 26.01 -14.08
C TYR A 362 -12.76 27.16 -13.77
N THR A 363 -12.37 27.93 -14.78
CA THR A 363 -11.37 29.00 -14.62
C THR A 363 -11.86 30.09 -13.66
N ASP A 364 -13.11 30.49 -13.76
CA ASP A 364 -13.70 31.48 -12.86
C ASP A 364 -13.80 30.92 -11.42
N LEU A 365 -14.25 29.68 -11.27
CA LEU A 365 -14.32 29.01 -9.96
C LEU A 365 -12.95 28.88 -9.32
N ALA A 366 -11.93 28.43 -10.07
CA ALA A 366 -10.57 28.24 -9.58
C ALA A 366 -9.86 29.53 -9.16
N GLN A 367 -10.31 30.69 -9.68
CA GLN A 367 -9.74 32.00 -9.34
C GLN A 367 -10.47 32.73 -8.21
N LYS A 368 -11.55 32.17 -7.67
CA LYS A 368 -12.29 32.80 -6.57
C LYS A 368 -11.43 32.84 -5.30
N PRO A 369 -11.37 33.99 -4.60
CA PRO A 369 -10.63 34.07 -3.34
C PRO A 369 -11.05 33.04 -2.31
N GLU A 370 -12.35 32.74 -2.23
CA GLU A 370 -12.93 31.76 -1.31
C GLU A 370 -12.43 30.33 -1.61
N VAL A 371 -12.19 30.02 -2.88
CA VAL A 371 -11.63 28.72 -3.29
C VAL A 371 -10.14 28.69 -2.95
N TYR A 372 -9.41 29.79 -3.10
CA TYR A 372 -8.03 29.89 -2.63
C TYR A 372 -7.91 29.64 -1.12
N GLU A 373 -8.81 30.22 -0.33
CA GLU A 373 -8.84 29.96 1.13
C GLU A 373 -9.15 28.48 1.43
N LEU A 374 -10.12 27.90 0.74
CA LEU A 374 -10.46 26.48 0.87
C LEU A 374 -9.23 25.58 0.60
N ILE A 375 -8.48 25.87 -0.44
CA ILE A 375 -7.27 25.10 -0.79
C ILE A 375 -6.13 25.41 0.20
N ARG A 376 -6.00 26.64 0.66
CA ARG A 376 -5.04 27.02 1.71
C ARG A 376 -5.26 26.23 2.98
N ASP A 377 -6.49 26.08 3.45
CA ASP A 377 -6.83 25.27 4.62
C ASP A 377 -6.40 23.80 4.44
N CYS A 378 -6.51 23.27 3.22
CA CYS A 378 -6.01 21.92 2.91
C CYS A 378 -4.48 21.85 3.03
N VAL A 379 -3.76 22.82 2.47
CA VAL A 379 -2.30 22.91 2.53
C VAL A 379 -1.81 23.08 3.98
N GLU A 380 -2.47 23.92 4.77
CA GLU A 380 -2.12 24.13 6.18
C GLU A 380 -2.29 22.86 7.03
N LYS A 381 -3.34 22.07 6.77
CA LYS A 381 -3.52 20.76 7.42
C LYS A 381 -2.39 19.81 7.06
N VAL A 382 -2.00 19.76 5.79
CA VAL A 382 -0.86 18.92 5.36
C VAL A 382 0.44 19.41 6.00
N ASN A 383 0.69 20.72 6.05
CA ASN A 383 1.87 21.27 6.69
C ASN A 383 1.93 20.92 8.18
N ALA A 384 0.79 20.94 8.88
CA ALA A 384 0.72 20.55 10.29
C ALA A 384 1.09 19.06 10.51
N ASP A 385 0.71 18.19 9.57
CA ASP A 385 1.08 16.79 9.60
C ASP A 385 2.54 16.55 9.22
N LEU A 386 3.03 17.26 8.19
CA LEU A 386 4.44 17.20 7.77
C LEU A 386 5.40 17.69 8.84
N SER A 387 5.02 18.71 9.62
CA SER A 387 5.82 19.22 10.74
C SER A 387 5.86 18.27 11.95
N ARG A 388 4.94 17.33 12.05
CA ARG A 388 4.92 16.28 13.08
C ARG A 388 5.68 15.02 12.63
N ASP A 389 5.75 14.80 11.33
CA ASP A 389 6.50 13.68 10.76
C ASP A 389 7.97 14.07 10.68
N GLU A 390 8.87 13.28 11.24
CA GLU A 390 10.34 13.48 11.28
C GLU A 390 10.99 13.62 9.88
N LEU A 391 10.20 13.61 8.81
CA LEU A 391 10.59 13.80 7.42
C LEU A 391 11.26 15.14 7.11
N LEU A 392 10.94 16.17 7.89
CA LEU A 392 11.61 17.48 7.82
C LEU A 392 12.73 17.61 8.85
N ALA A 393 12.81 16.70 9.81
CA ALA A 393 13.81 16.68 10.88
C ALA A 393 15.00 15.75 10.60
N GLY A 394 15.09 15.14 9.42
CA GLY A 394 16.20 14.27 8.98
C GLY A 394 17.51 15.00 8.73
N SER A 395 17.74 16.14 9.40
CA SER A 395 19.00 16.84 9.49
C SER A 395 19.39 16.97 10.95
N GLN A 396 19.85 15.92 11.59
CA GLN A 396 20.81 15.95 12.69
C GLN A 396 22.02 15.16 12.27
#